data_265de580cc2b4873009f02b44ba4703b
#
_entry.id   265de580cc2b4873009f02b44ba4703b
#
_cell.length_a   1.000
_cell.length_b   1.000
_cell.length_c   1.000
_cell.angle_alpha   90.00
_cell.angle_beta   90.00
_cell.angle_gamma   90.00
#
_symmetry.space_group_name_H-M   'P 1'
#
loop_
_entity.id
_entity.type
_entity.pdbx_description
1 polymer ?
#
loop_
_entity_poly.entity_id
_entity_poly.type
_entity_poly.pdbx_seq_one_letter_code
_entity_poly.pdbx_strand_id
1 'polypeptide(L)'
;SLFNPLRREKDVIQRREVVLKQMLKAKQISQPVYDSVRLLPLSLNYTRVDHQSGLAPYFRETLRMDVSKILRDKDELGNYLIVNQEGSPYDIYADGLKIYSTLDSRMQAYAEWAVQEHLKYDLQEDFFTNGAKWKRPPFSNDLTDAQIDTVMQRAKRRSQLYKVYTGKICGYCERPKKYVSKKEDKYVCSYCNHQTKIKSKQDLAEMFLIKRKMKVFDWQAPNYEKDTLFTVMDSIRYYKSLLRASMVSIDPHNGHIKAWVGGPYFKHFKYDMVKRGKRQVGSTFKPFIYGTALELGVI
;
A
#
# COMPACT_ATOMS: atom_id res chain seq x y z
N SER A 1 -24.70 4.87 -6.48
CA SER A 1 -26.09 4.44 -6.25
C SER A 1 -26.89 5.56 -5.58
N LEU A 2 -28.12 5.78 -6.04
CA LEU A 2 -29.05 6.79 -5.49
C LEU A 2 -29.36 6.49 -4.01
N PHE A 3 -29.43 5.21 -3.66
CA PHE A 3 -29.73 4.74 -2.30
C PHE A 3 -28.51 4.14 -1.61
N ASN A 4 -27.41 4.91 -1.56
CA ASN A 4 -26.23 4.51 -0.81
C ASN A 4 -26.38 4.95 0.67
N PRO A 5 -26.49 4.01 1.63
CA PRO A 5 -26.78 4.36 3.03
C PRO A 5 -25.67 5.15 3.71
N LEU A 6 -24.40 5.04 3.24
CA LEU A 6 -23.27 5.79 3.78
C LEU A 6 -23.23 7.26 3.33
N ARG A 7 -23.85 7.59 2.19
CA ARG A 7 -23.78 8.94 1.61
C ARG A 7 -25.12 9.65 1.58
N ARG A 8 -26.22 8.90 1.59
CA ARG A 8 -27.59 9.38 1.40
C ARG A 8 -28.56 8.70 2.36
N GLU A 9 -28.25 8.79 3.64
CA GLU A 9 -29.04 8.14 4.69
C GLU A 9 -30.54 8.52 4.63
N LYS A 10 -30.84 9.80 4.45
CA LYS A 10 -32.22 10.29 4.34
C LYS A 10 -32.99 9.64 3.19
N ASP A 11 -32.39 9.55 2.01
CA ASP A 11 -33.01 8.95 0.82
C ASP A 11 -33.26 7.45 1.03
N VAL A 12 -32.36 6.78 1.74
CA VAL A 12 -32.50 5.34 2.09
C VAL A 12 -33.64 5.13 3.08
N ILE A 13 -33.76 5.99 4.11
CA ILE A 13 -34.86 5.91 5.10
C ILE A 13 -36.20 6.10 4.38
N GLN A 14 -36.33 7.11 3.51
CA GLN A 14 -37.53 7.33 2.70
C GLN A 14 -37.86 6.12 1.83
N ARG A 15 -36.87 5.55 1.16
CA ARG A 15 -37.06 4.34 0.33
C ARG A 15 -37.49 3.14 1.16
N ARG A 16 -36.89 2.93 2.34
CA ARG A 16 -37.30 1.89 3.28
C ARG A 16 -38.75 2.04 3.68
N GLU A 17 -39.19 3.26 3.98
CA GLU A 17 -40.58 3.56 4.33
C GLU A 17 -41.56 3.17 3.23
N VAL A 18 -41.23 3.48 1.96
CA VAL A 18 -42.05 3.08 0.80
C VAL A 18 -42.15 1.56 0.68
N VAL A 19 -41.01 0.85 0.86
CA VAL A 19 -40.98 -0.62 0.78
C VAL A 19 -41.81 -1.25 1.92
N LEU A 20 -41.65 -0.77 3.15
CA LEU A 20 -42.40 -1.28 4.31
C LEU A 20 -43.91 -1.06 4.13
N LYS A 21 -44.34 0.10 3.61
CA LYS A 21 -45.77 0.32 3.28
C LYS A 21 -46.29 -0.65 2.23
N GLN A 22 -45.52 -0.95 1.20
CA GLN A 22 -45.91 -1.93 0.20
C GLN A 22 -46.00 -3.35 0.76
N MET A 23 -45.04 -3.75 1.64
CA MET A 23 -45.09 -5.03 2.35
C MET A 23 -46.32 -5.15 3.23
N LEU A 24 -46.68 -4.09 3.95
CA LEU A 24 -47.92 -4.04 4.74
C LEU A 24 -49.16 -4.18 3.85
N LYS A 25 -49.26 -3.43 2.74
CA LYS A 25 -50.34 -3.51 1.77
C LYS A 25 -50.49 -4.92 1.17
N ALA A 26 -49.36 -5.57 0.89
CA ALA A 26 -49.30 -6.95 0.40
C ALA A 26 -49.52 -8.01 1.49
N LYS A 27 -49.81 -7.59 2.74
CA LYS A 27 -50.02 -8.48 3.89
C LYS A 27 -48.81 -9.38 4.22
N GLN A 28 -47.59 -8.97 3.81
CA GLN A 28 -46.36 -9.68 4.12
C GLN A 28 -45.85 -9.38 5.55
N ILE A 29 -46.25 -8.24 6.09
CA ILE A 29 -45.99 -7.85 7.50
C ILE A 29 -47.29 -7.35 8.13
N SER A 30 -47.39 -7.48 9.46
CA SER A 30 -48.53 -6.95 10.21
C SER A 30 -48.32 -5.46 10.56
N GLN A 31 -49.40 -4.78 10.91
CA GLN A 31 -49.36 -3.37 11.32
C GLN A 31 -48.40 -3.12 12.50
N PRO A 32 -48.41 -3.93 13.59
CA PRO A 32 -47.46 -3.74 14.70
C PRO A 32 -46.00 -3.89 14.30
N VAL A 33 -45.69 -4.81 13.38
CA VAL A 33 -44.34 -4.99 12.84
C VAL A 33 -43.94 -3.78 12.00
N TYR A 34 -44.81 -3.29 11.15
CA TYR A 34 -44.57 -2.07 10.38
C TYR A 34 -44.26 -0.88 11.31
N ASP A 35 -45.08 -0.65 12.34
CA ASP A 35 -44.93 0.49 13.26
C ASP A 35 -43.63 0.42 14.08
N SER A 36 -43.19 -0.75 14.44
CA SER A 36 -41.92 -0.94 15.17
C SER A 36 -40.71 -0.78 14.26
N VAL A 37 -40.69 -1.41 13.07
CA VAL A 37 -39.53 -1.46 12.19
C VAL A 37 -39.26 -0.10 11.52
N ARG A 38 -40.30 0.68 11.19
CA ARG A 38 -40.13 1.98 10.55
C ARG A 38 -39.34 2.99 11.42
N LEU A 39 -39.44 2.85 12.73
CA LEU A 39 -38.78 3.74 13.71
C LEU A 39 -37.33 3.36 14.00
N LEU A 40 -36.88 2.17 13.61
CA LEU A 40 -35.52 1.72 13.86
C LEU A 40 -34.52 2.56 13.05
N PRO A 41 -33.39 2.95 13.65
CA PRO A 41 -32.31 3.61 12.93
C PRO A 41 -31.69 2.68 11.88
N LEU A 42 -30.97 3.24 10.92
CA LEU A 42 -30.12 2.43 10.03
C LEU A 42 -28.88 1.99 10.82
N SER A 43 -28.86 0.76 11.32
CA SER A 43 -27.65 0.17 11.89
C SER A 43 -26.84 -0.49 10.77
N LEU A 44 -25.81 0.20 10.30
CA LEU A 44 -24.96 -0.30 9.23
C LEU A 44 -23.76 -1.03 9.85
N ASN A 45 -23.64 -2.32 9.60
CA ASN A 45 -22.41 -3.05 9.84
C ASN A 45 -21.54 -3.05 8.56
N TYR A 46 -21.08 -1.84 8.19
CA TYR A 46 -20.24 -1.66 7.02
C TYR A 46 -18.78 -1.59 7.41
N THR A 47 -18.03 -2.61 7.07
CA THR A 47 -16.58 -2.60 7.14
C THR A 47 -16.03 -2.41 5.73
N ARG A 48 -15.31 -1.32 5.51
CA ARG A 48 -14.62 -1.13 4.23
C ARG A 48 -13.51 -2.16 4.10
N VAL A 49 -13.75 -3.18 3.30
CA VAL A 49 -12.72 -4.14 2.92
C VAL A 49 -11.91 -3.53 1.79
N ASP A 50 -10.69 -3.14 2.06
CA ASP A 50 -9.72 -2.77 1.04
C ASP A 50 -8.50 -3.70 1.09
N HIS A 51 -7.71 -3.68 0.00
CA HIS A 51 -6.50 -4.50 -0.09
C HIS A 51 -5.37 -4.04 0.84
N GLN A 52 -5.55 -2.92 1.55
CA GLN A 52 -4.56 -2.36 2.48
C GLN A 52 -4.79 -2.79 3.93
N SER A 53 -6.01 -3.20 4.27
CA SER A 53 -6.41 -3.65 5.60
C SER A 53 -6.41 -5.18 5.72
N GLY A 54 -6.29 -5.70 6.94
CA GLY A 54 -6.24 -7.12 7.24
C GLY A 54 -4.85 -7.75 7.10
N LEU A 55 -4.79 -9.05 7.31
CA LEU A 55 -3.55 -9.82 7.41
C LEU A 55 -2.78 -9.91 6.09
N ALA A 56 -1.46 -9.95 6.15
CA ALA A 56 -0.53 -10.14 5.03
C ALA A 56 -0.69 -9.14 3.86
N PRO A 57 -0.79 -7.82 4.08
CA PRO A 57 -1.08 -6.86 3.00
C PRO A 57 0.02 -6.81 1.93
N TYR A 58 1.27 -6.97 2.30
CA TYR A 58 2.41 -7.04 1.37
C TYR A 58 2.34 -8.27 0.48
N PHE A 59 2.10 -9.44 1.08
CA PHE A 59 1.96 -10.70 0.35
C PHE A 59 0.77 -10.65 -0.60
N ARG A 60 -0.39 -10.19 -0.13
CA ARG A 60 -1.60 -10.08 -0.98
C ARG A 60 -1.38 -9.17 -2.18
N GLU A 61 -0.69 -8.04 -2.01
CA GLU A 61 -0.37 -7.14 -3.13
C GLU A 61 0.63 -7.78 -4.11
N THR A 62 1.64 -8.49 -3.60
CA THR A 62 2.58 -9.24 -4.42
C THR A 62 1.87 -10.34 -5.20
N LEU A 63 1.04 -11.15 -4.52
CA LEU A 63 0.25 -12.22 -5.12
C LEU A 63 -0.72 -11.68 -6.18
N ARG A 64 -1.40 -10.58 -5.90
CA ARG A 64 -2.28 -9.90 -6.86
C ARG A 64 -1.54 -9.52 -8.16
N MET A 65 -0.32 -8.99 -8.04
CA MET A 65 0.49 -8.64 -9.21
C MET A 65 0.92 -9.88 -9.99
N ASP A 66 1.36 -10.93 -9.30
CA ASP A 66 1.84 -12.16 -9.91
C ASP A 66 0.70 -12.92 -10.60
N VAL A 67 -0.46 -13.06 -9.93
CA VAL A 67 -1.65 -13.66 -10.53
C VAL A 67 -2.14 -12.84 -11.73
N SER A 68 -2.20 -11.51 -11.61
CA SER A 68 -2.58 -10.65 -12.74
C SER A 68 -1.64 -10.78 -13.93
N LYS A 69 -0.37 -11.09 -13.70
CA LYS A 69 0.59 -11.36 -14.78
C LYS A 69 0.30 -12.73 -15.41
N ILE A 70 0.14 -13.78 -14.61
CA ILE A 70 -0.17 -15.15 -15.08
C ILE A 70 -1.44 -15.17 -15.91
N LEU A 71 -2.51 -14.50 -15.44
CA LEU A 71 -3.80 -14.43 -16.16
C LEU A 71 -3.73 -13.65 -17.49
N ARG A 72 -2.63 -12.91 -17.72
CA ARG A 72 -2.41 -12.13 -18.96
C ARG A 72 -1.27 -12.66 -19.81
N ASP A 73 -0.68 -13.80 -19.43
CA ASP A 73 0.34 -14.45 -20.22
C ASP A 73 -0.27 -14.97 -21.54
N LYS A 74 0.53 -14.86 -22.61
CA LYS A 74 0.12 -15.19 -23.97
C LYS A 74 1.06 -16.22 -24.58
N ASP A 75 0.53 -17.03 -25.47
CA ASP A 75 1.30 -17.92 -26.32
C ASP A 75 2.07 -17.14 -27.41
N GLU A 76 2.83 -17.86 -28.22
CA GLU A 76 3.60 -17.29 -29.34
C GLU A 76 2.71 -16.64 -30.42
N LEU A 77 1.44 -17.07 -30.50
CA LEU A 77 0.44 -16.56 -31.43
C LEU A 77 -0.32 -15.34 -30.88
N GLY A 78 -0.05 -14.95 -29.62
CA GLY A 78 -0.66 -13.80 -28.97
C GLY A 78 -2.01 -14.09 -28.28
N ASN A 79 -2.45 -15.36 -28.21
CA ASN A 79 -3.65 -15.76 -27.48
C ASN A 79 -3.36 -15.86 -25.98
N TYR A 80 -4.36 -15.57 -25.14
CA TYR A 80 -4.24 -15.74 -23.71
C TYR A 80 -4.18 -17.23 -23.34
N LEU A 81 -3.22 -17.62 -22.47
CA LEU A 81 -3.05 -19.01 -22.01
C LEU A 81 -4.18 -19.46 -21.07
N ILE A 82 -4.77 -18.52 -20.32
CA ILE A 82 -5.82 -18.81 -19.34
C ILE A 82 -7.01 -17.91 -19.65
N VAL A 83 -8.12 -18.54 -20.05
CA VAL A 83 -9.36 -17.86 -20.44
C VAL A 83 -10.56 -18.42 -19.69
N ASN A 84 -11.59 -17.60 -19.52
CA ASN A 84 -12.88 -18.00 -18.97
C ASN A 84 -13.73 -18.73 -20.04
N GLN A 85 -14.95 -19.12 -19.69
CA GLN A 85 -15.87 -19.83 -20.60
C GLN A 85 -16.22 -19.02 -21.85
N GLU A 86 -16.05 -17.69 -21.83
CA GLU A 86 -16.33 -16.78 -22.95
C GLU A 86 -15.09 -16.53 -23.82
N GLY A 87 -13.95 -17.21 -23.55
CA GLY A 87 -12.70 -17.03 -24.28
C GLY A 87 -11.93 -15.74 -23.92
N SER A 88 -12.36 -15.03 -22.87
CA SER A 88 -11.71 -13.81 -22.38
C SER A 88 -10.77 -14.10 -21.21
N PRO A 89 -9.69 -13.31 -21.00
CA PRO A 89 -8.83 -13.49 -19.82
C PRO A 89 -9.61 -13.19 -18.54
N TYR A 90 -9.38 -13.97 -17.49
CA TYR A 90 -10.00 -13.73 -16.19
C TYR A 90 -9.63 -12.34 -15.63
N ASP A 91 -10.64 -11.69 -15.01
CA ASP A 91 -10.44 -10.48 -14.20
C ASP A 91 -10.36 -10.86 -12.72
N ILE A 92 -9.20 -10.58 -12.09
CA ILE A 92 -8.96 -10.89 -10.69
C ILE A 92 -9.96 -10.23 -9.72
N TYR A 93 -10.67 -9.20 -10.15
CA TYR A 93 -11.64 -8.46 -9.34
C TYR A 93 -13.10 -8.81 -9.63
N ALA A 94 -13.40 -9.35 -10.80
CA ALA A 94 -14.77 -9.56 -11.26
C ALA A 94 -15.18 -11.04 -11.25
N ASP A 95 -14.27 -11.97 -11.52
CA ASP A 95 -14.60 -13.35 -11.82
C ASP A 95 -14.62 -14.28 -10.59
N GLY A 96 -14.53 -13.71 -9.37
CA GLY A 96 -14.70 -14.47 -8.13
C GLY A 96 -13.64 -15.54 -7.88
N LEU A 97 -12.42 -15.35 -8.37
CA LEU A 97 -11.32 -16.30 -8.25
C LEU A 97 -10.98 -16.62 -6.79
N LYS A 98 -10.82 -17.90 -6.47
CA LYS A 98 -10.32 -18.36 -5.17
C LYS A 98 -8.84 -18.69 -5.27
N ILE A 99 -8.01 -17.95 -4.52
CA ILE A 99 -6.55 -18.09 -4.55
C ILE A 99 -6.10 -18.72 -3.22
N TYR A 100 -5.56 -19.92 -3.29
CA TYR A 100 -5.01 -20.64 -2.15
C TYR A 100 -3.52 -20.35 -2.02
N SER A 101 -3.05 -20.17 -0.79
CA SER A 101 -1.63 -19.93 -0.50
C SER A 101 -1.13 -20.83 0.62
N THR A 102 0.19 -20.88 0.80
CA THR A 102 0.84 -21.66 1.84
C THR A 102 1.01 -20.90 3.17
N LEU A 103 0.56 -19.64 3.24
CA LEU A 103 0.63 -18.82 4.45
C LEU A 103 -0.17 -19.46 5.59
N ASP A 104 0.43 -19.52 6.77
CA ASP A 104 -0.27 -19.82 8.01
C ASP A 104 -0.72 -18.50 8.65
N SER A 105 -2.03 -18.35 8.86
CA SER A 105 -2.61 -17.08 9.35
C SER A 105 -2.13 -16.72 10.76
N ARG A 106 -1.87 -17.70 11.63
CA ARG A 106 -1.37 -17.48 12.99
C ARG A 106 0.10 -17.07 12.97
N MET A 107 0.93 -17.77 12.19
CA MET A 107 2.33 -17.40 12.01
C MET A 107 2.47 -16.01 11.40
N GLN A 108 1.63 -15.68 10.43
CA GLN A 108 1.60 -14.35 9.83
C GLN A 108 1.24 -13.27 10.85
N ALA A 109 0.21 -13.50 11.67
CA ALA A 109 -0.18 -12.56 12.71
C ALA A 109 0.93 -12.34 13.74
N TYR A 110 1.59 -13.40 14.18
CA TYR A 110 2.74 -13.30 15.09
C TYR A 110 3.93 -12.58 14.45
N ALA A 111 4.20 -12.83 13.17
CA ALA A 111 5.30 -12.18 12.45
C ALA A 111 5.03 -10.66 12.28
N GLU A 112 3.81 -10.27 11.93
CA GLU A 112 3.42 -8.84 11.85
C GLU A 112 3.51 -8.16 13.21
N TRP A 113 2.99 -8.80 14.25
CA TRP A 113 3.06 -8.29 15.62
C TRP A 113 4.51 -8.14 16.08
N ALA A 114 5.35 -9.18 15.93
CA ALA A 114 6.73 -9.15 16.36
C ALA A 114 7.55 -8.05 15.67
N VAL A 115 7.37 -7.85 14.36
CA VAL A 115 8.03 -6.77 13.62
C VAL A 115 7.59 -5.40 14.13
N GLN A 116 6.30 -5.21 14.39
CA GLN A 116 5.76 -3.94 14.87
C GLN A 116 6.18 -3.66 16.31
N GLU A 117 6.08 -4.64 17.18
CA GLU A 117 6.42 -4.55 18.61
C GLU A 117 7.88 -4.14 18.79
N HIS A 118 8.79 -4.91 18.19
CA HIS A 118 10.21 -4.66 18.30
C HIS A 118 10.64 -3.33 17.65
N LEU A 119 10.07 -2.96 16.52
CA LEU A 119 10.35 -1.65 15.92
C LEU A 119 9.81 -0.50 16.76
N LYS A 120 8.61 -0.64 17.35
CA LYS A 120 7.95 0.43 18.07
C LYS A 120 8.60 0.71 19.43
N TYR A 121 8.83 -0.33 20.22
CA TYR A 121 9.19 -0.17 21.63
C TYR A 121 10.70 -0.24 21.87
N ASP A 122 11.44 -0.96 21.03
CA ASP A 122 12.87 -1.12 21.25
C ASP A 122 13.67 -0.27 20.25
N LEU A 123 13.66 -0.61 18.98
CA LEU A 123 14.62 -0.09 18.02
C LEU A 123 14.39 1.36 17.62
N GLN A 124 13.15 1.81 17.48
CA GLN A 124 12.86 3.17 17.00
C GLN A 124 13.18 4.21 18.06
N GLU A 125 12.91 3.92 19.30
CA GLU A 125 13.23 4.81 20.43
C GLU A 125 14.73 4.94 20.63
N ASP A 126 15.44 3.81 20.61
CA ASP A 126 16.92 3.79 20.65
C ASP A 126 17.53 4.54 19.47
N PHE A 127 16.97 4.37 18.27
CA PHE A 127 17.43 5.10 17.09
C PHE A 127 17.27 6.61 17.24
N PHE A 128 16.15 7.08 17.77
CA PHE A 128 15.92 8.50 18.00
C PHE A 128 16.85 9.06 19.10
N THR A 129 17.00 8.34 20.20
CA THR A 129 17.86 8.73 21.32
C THR A 129 19.32 8.82 20.89
N ASN A 130 19.82 7.83 20.18
CA ASN A 130 21.19 7.83 19.66
C ASN A 130 21.37 8.80 18.49
N GLY A 131 20.37 8.86 17.61
CA GLY A 131 20.37 9.77 16.46
C GLY A 131 20.34 11.24 16.82
N ALA A 132 19.78 11.61 17.98
CA ALA A 132 19.79 12.99 18.47
C ALA A 132 21.22 13.51 18.72
N LYS A 133 22.18 12.63 18.96
CA LYS A 133 23.60 12.96 19.14
C LYS A 133 24.35 13.17 17.82
N TRP A 134 23.73 12.85 16.66
CA TRP A 134 24.35 13.01 15.36
C TRP A 134 24.31 14.46 14.90
N LYS A 135 25.31 14.85 14.10
CA LYS A 135 25.42 16.22 13.55
C LYS A 135 24.25 16.56 12.64
N ARG A 136 23.71 15.56 11.94
CA ARG A 136 22.69 15.74 10.87
C ARG A 136 21.65 14.60 10.89
N PRO A 137 20.85 14.48 11.96
CA PRO A 137 19.83 13.43 12.01
C PRO A 137 18.90 13.47 10.78
N PRO A 138 18.44 12.32 10.30
CA PRO A 138 18.69 10.94 10.73
C PRO A 138 19.89 10.26 10.04
N PHE A 139 20.84 11.02 9.57
CA PHE A 139 21.99 10.51 8.81
C PHE A 139 23.18 10.30 9.73
N SER A 140 23.91 9.17 9.53
CA SER A 140 25.15 8.87 10.24
C SER A 140 26.19 9.99 10.05
N ASN A 141 27.04 10.17 11.06
CA ASN A 141 28.16 11.12 10.99
C ASN A 141 29.20 10.77 9.93
N ASP A 142 29.23 9.51 9.47
CA ASP A 142 30.15 9.04 8.40
C ASP A 142 29.78 9.57 7.02
N LEU A 143 28.57 10.08 6.84
CA LEU A 143 28.13 10.62 5.56
C LEU A 143 28.54 12.07 5.40
N THR A 144 29.06 12.42 4.24
CA THR A 144 29.32 13.81 3.85
C THR A 144 28.04 14.55 3.47
N ASP A 145 28.07 15.89 3.49
CA ASP A 145 26.93 16.71 3.06
C ASP A 145 26.50 16.39 1.61
N ALA A 146 27.45 16.21 0.71
CA ALA A 146 27.19 15.86 -0.69
C ALA A 146 26.48 14.49 -0.82
N GLN A 147 26.86 13.53 0.02
CA GLN A 147 26.17 12.22 0.05
C GLN A 147 24.75 12.34 0.60
N ILE A 148 24.55 13.12 1.66
CA ILE A 148 23.21 13.40 2.22
C ILE A 148 22.33 14.10 1.18
N ASP A 149 22.85 15.13 0.51
CA ASP A 149 22.13 15.81 -0.56
C ASP A 149 21.76 14.86 -1.69
N THR A 150 22.69 13.99 -2.10
CA THR A 150 22.40 12.97 -3.11
C THR A 150 21.24 12.06 -2.69
N VAL A 151 21.22 11.61 -1.43
CA VAL A 151 20.15 10.77 -0.88
C VAL A 151 18.81 11.53 -0.88
N MET A 152 18.83 12.80 -0.45
CA MET A 152 17.62 13.64 -0.40
C MET A 152 17.09 13.96 -1.80
N GLN A 153 17.96 14.31 -2.74
CA GLN A 153 17.57 14.57 -4.13
C GLN A 153 17.01 13.32 -4.82
N ARG A 154 17.59 12.15 -4.58
CA ARG A 154 17.02 10.88 -5.06
C ARG A 154 15.62 10.63 -4.48
N ALA A 155 15.43 10.88 -3.20
CA ALA A 155 14.12 10.74 -2.54
C ALA A 155 13.11 11.76 -3.08
N LYS A 156 13.52 13.03 -3.26
CA LYS A 156 12.71 14.08 -3.92
C LYS A 156 12.21 13.64 -5.29
N ARG A 157 13.10 13.11 -6.15
CA ARG A 157 12.77 12.63 -7.52
C ARG A 157 11.81 11.42 -7.52
N ARG A 158 11.79 10.64 -6.43
CA ARG A 158 10.87 9.50 -6.25
C ARG A 158 9.52 9.88 -5.67
N SER A 159 9.39 11.09 -5.10
CA SER A 159 8.13 11.56 -4.50
C SER A 159 7.03 11.68 -5.56
N GLN A 160 5.78 11.52 -5.12
CA GLN A 160 4.62 11.66 -5.97
C GLN A 160 4.54 13.07 -6.57
N LEU A 161 4.76 14.10 -5.75
CA LEU A 161 4.76 15.49 -6.20
C LEU A 161 5.71 15.69 -7.40
N TYR A 162 6.96 15.24 -7.28
CA TYR A 162 7.93 15.36 -8.37
C TYR A 162 7.50 14.60 -9.64
N LYS A 163 7.00 13.39 -9.47
CA LYS A 163 6.57 12.55 -10.60
C LYS A 163 5.39 13.16 -11.34
N VAL A 164 4.43 13.75 -10.63
CA VAL A 164 3.25 14.42 -11.21
C VAL A 164 3.70 15.63 -12.04
N TYR A 165 4.44 16.55 -11.43
CA TYR A 165 4.85 17.81 -12.10
C TYR A 165 5.96 17.65 -13.11
N THR A 166 6.54 16.46 -13.25
CA THR A 166 7.47 16.09 -14.34
C THR A 166 6.84 15.14 -15.37
N GLY A 167 5.52 14.92 -15.30
CA GLY A 167 4.79 14.08 -16.25
C GLY A 167 5.13 12.59 -16.21
N LYS A 168 5.74 12.11 -15.13
CA LYS A 168 6.06 10.69 -14.95
C LYS A 168 4.86 9.85 -14.56
N ILE A 169 3.87 10.45 -13.91
CA ILE A 169 2.58 9.86 -13.54
C ILE A 169 1.47 10.91 -13.70
N CYS A 170 0.24 10.45 -13.90
CA CYS A 170 -0.93 11.30 -13.86
C CYS A 170 -1.21 11.80 -12.44
N GLY A 171 -1.54 13.09 -12.28
CA GLY A 171 -1.85 13.69 -10.97
C GLY A 171 -3.18 13.22 -10.36
N TYR A 172 -4.05 12.53 -11.10
CA TYR A 172 -5.34 12.05 -10.64
C TYR A 172 -5.41 10.53 -10.54
N CYS A 173 -5.16 9.81 -11.64
CA CYS A 173 -5.29 8.35 -11.68
C CYS A 173 -3.96 7.61 -11.47
N GLU A 174 -2.86 8.34 -11.22
CA GLU A 174 -1.50 7.83 -10.96
C GLU A 174 -0.91 6.91 -12.05
N ARG A 175 -1.55 6.81 -13.20
CA ARG A 175 -1.06 5.99 -14.31
C ARG A 175 0.30 6.49 -14.80
N PRO A 176 1.18 5.56 -15.21
CA PRO A 176 2.57 5.88 -15.57
C PRO A 176 2.66 6.72 -16.86
N LYS A 177 3.87 7.20 -17.13
CA LYS A 177 4.23 8.11 -18.25
C LYS A 177 3.64 7.71 -19.59
N LYS A 178 3.49 6.41 -19.89
CA LYS A 178 2.91 5.95 -21.16
C LYS A 178 1.49 6.47 -21.43
N TYR A 179 0.77 6.87 -20.38
CA TYR A 179 -0.57 7.49 -20.47
C TYR A 179 -0.51 9.02 -20.35
N VAL A 180 0.66 9.63 -20.13
CA VAL A 180 0.81 11.07 -19.89
C VAL A 180 1.61 11.69 -21.03
N SER A 181 0.97 12.56 -21.80
CA SER A 181 1.59 13.34 -22.88
C SER A 181 1.74 14.79 -22.48
N LYS A 182 2.79 15.44 -23.01
CA LYS A 182 2.96 16.90 -22.87
C LYS A 182 2.19 17.56 -24.01
N LYS A 183 1.28 18.48 -23.67
CA LYS A 183 0.57 19.35 -24.61
C LYS A 183 0.75 20.80 -24.15
N GLU A 184 1.43 21.59 -24.96
CA GLU A 184 1.76 22.99 -24.63
C GLU A 184 2.34 23.16 -23.23
N ASP A 185 1.61 23.82 -22.31
CA ASP A 185 1.98 24.12 -20.92
C ASP A 185 1.45 23.09 -19.91
N LYS A 186 0.91 21.94 -20.37
CA LYS A 186 0.26 20.95 -19.50
C LYS A 186 0.69 19.52 -19.82
N TYR A 187 0.62 18.66 -18.80
CA TYR A 187 0.60 17.22 -18.95
C TYR A 187 -0.84 16.73 -18.98
N VAL A 188 -1.22 15.99 -20.00
CA VAL A 188 -2.59 15.44 -20.19
C VAL A 188 -2.55 13.92 -20.15
N CYS A 189 -3.43 13.34 -19.35
CA CYS A 189 -3.57 11.89 -19.25
C CYS A 189 -4.56 11.37 -20.28
N SER A 190 -4.15 10.45 -21.15
CA SER A 190 -5.01 9.83 -22.17
C SER A 190 -6.09 8.89 -21.58
N TYR A 191 -5.93 8.47 -20.33
CA TYR A 191 -6.87 7.55 -19.67
C TYR A 191 -8.02 8.26 -18.96
N CYS A 192 -7.74 9.33 -18.22
CA CYS A 192 -8.73 10.04 -17.39
C CYS A 192 -8.93 11.50 -17.77
N ASN A 193 -8.26 11.97 -18.82
CA ASN A 193 -8.29 13.34 -19.35
C ASN A 193 -7.86 14.43 -18.32
N HIS A 194 -7.29 14.02 -17.17
CA HIS A 194 -6.78 14.96 -16.18
C HIS A 194 -5.61 15.77 -16.76
N GLN A 195 -5.61 17.06 -16.47
CA GLN A 195 -4.59 18.00 -16.90
C GLN A 195 -3.80 18.51 -15.70
N THR A 196 -2.49 18.50 -15.80
CA THR A 196 -1.58 19.04 -14.78
C THR A 196 -0.73 20.15 -15.42
N LYS A 197 -0.81 21.38 -14.92
CA LYS A 197 -0.01 22.50 -15.42
C LYS A 197 1.48 22.24 -15.20
N ILE A 198 2.29 22.44 -16.22
CA ILE A 198 3.74 22.33 -16.13
C ILE A 198 4.28 23.48 -15.27
N LYS A 199 5.18 23.15 -14.37
CA LYS A 199 5.87 24.10 -13.50
C LYS A 199 7.29 24.32 -13.96
N SER A 200 7.79 25.54 -13.82
CA SER A 200 9.21 25.81 -14.00
C SER A 200 10.04 25.03 -12.99
N LYS A 201 11.35 24.88 -13.23
CA LYS A 201 12.25 24.24 -12.27
C LYS A 201 12.27 24.97 -10.93
N GLN A 202 12.17 26.30 -10.96
CA GLN A 202 12.15 27.16 -9.78
C GLN A 202 10.84 26.97 -9.01
N ASP A 203 9.67 27.12 -9.65
CA ASP A 203 8.36 26.90 -9.01
C ASP A 203 8.27 25.51 -8.37
N LEU A 204 8.78 24.48 -9.10
CA LEU A 204 8.79 23.13 -8.57
C LEU A 204 9.69 23.02 -7.34
N ALA A 205 10.85 23.69 -7.31
CA ALA A 205 11.72 23.70 -6.14
C ALA A 205 11.03 24.37 -4.93
N GLU A 206 10.39 25.51 -5.13
CA GLU A 206 9.65 26.24 -4.12
C GLU A 206 8.50 25.41 -3.54
N MET A 207 7.76 24.69 -4.38
CA MET A 207 6.67 23.79 -3.93
C MET A 207 7.12 22.76 -2.90
N PHE A 208 8.38 22.34 -2.92
CA PHE A 208 8.94 21.41 -1.95
C PHE A 208 9.23 22.05 -0.59
N LEU A 209 9.31 23.37 -0.53
CA LEU A 209 9.59 24.16 0.68
C LEU A 209 8.35 24.76 1.33
N ILE A 210 7.19 24.66 0.68
CA ILE A 210 5.93 25.15 1.23
C ILE A 210 5.42 24.16 2.30
N LYS A 211 5.19 24.67 3.51
CA LYS A 211 4.57 23.92 4.60
C LYS A 211 3.11 23.63 4.29
N ARG A 212 2.70 22.37 4.55
CA ARG A 212 1.32 21.89 4.32
C ARG A 212 0.88 21.00 5.46
N LYS A 213 -0.40 21.04 5.79
CA LYS A 213 -0.99 20.04 6.69
C LYS A 213 -0.93 18.68 5.99
N MET A 214 -0.36 17.70 6.66
CA MET A 214 -0.29 16.32 6.16
C MET A 214 -0.33 15.32 7.31
N LYS A 215 -0.83 14.14 7.02
CA LYS A 215 -0.76 13.00 7.94
C LYS A 215 0.53 12.23 7.68
N VAL A 216 1.28 12.01 8.74
CA VAL A 216 2.50 11.21 8.72
C VAL A 216 2.36 10.01 9.63
N PHE A 217 3.14 8.96 9.35
CA PHE A 217 3.20 7.81 10.22
C PHE A 217 3.88 8.17 11.54
N ASP A 218 3.30 7.73 12.65
CA ASP A 218 3.89 7.88 14.00
C ASP A 218 3.50 6.68 14.84
N TRP A 219 4.47 5.96 15.38
CA TRP A 219 4.24 4.77 16.21
C TRP A 219 3.39 5.03 17.45
N GLN A 220 3.46 6.24 18.03
CA GLN A 220 2.80 6.59 19.28
C GLN A 220 1.41 7.22 19.05
N ALA A 221 1.08 7.57 17.82
CA ALA A 221 -0.19 8.19 17.51
C ALA A 221 -1.33 7.16 17.38
N PRO A 222 -2.59 7.52 17.70
CA PRO A 222 -3.76 6.71 17.41
C PRO A 222 -3.80 6.33 15.91
N ASN A 223 -4.09 5.06 15.61
CA ASN A 223 -4.09 4.53 14.25
C ASN A 223 -2.76 4.73 13.48
N TYR A 224 -1.65 4.94 14.20
CA TYR A 224 -0.32 5.19 13.64
C TYR A 224 -0.26 6.42 12.71
N GLU A 225 -1.11 7.41 12.91
CA GLU A 225 -1.13 8.64 12.09
C GLU A 225 -1.16 9.90 12.95
N LYS A 226 -0.34 10.87 12.59
CA LYS A 226 -0.23 12.17 13.23
C LYS A 226 -0.41 13.27 12.20
N ASP A 227 -1.25 14.25 12.53
CA ASP A 227 -1.36 15.49 11.77
C ASP A 227 -0.18 16.42 12.06
N THR A 228 0.46 16.91 11.01
CA THR A 228 1.64 17.78 11.13
C THR A 228 1.67 18.85 10.04
N LEU A 229 2.45 19.89 10.28
CA LEU A 229 2.71 20.96 9.32
C LEU A 229 4.14 20.86 8.80
N PHE A 230 4.33 20.10 7.75
CA PHE A 230 5.64 19.85 7.13
C PHE A 230 5.73 20.42 5.72
N THR A 231 6.94 20.74 5.30
CA THR A 231 7.29 20.77 3.88
C THR A 231 7.41 19.36 3.34
N VAL A 232 7.38 19.19 2.01
CA VAL A 232 7.63 17.87 1.40
C VAL A 232 9.05 17.38 1.73
N MET A 233 10.02 18.28 1.83
CA MET A 233 11.40 17.92 2.21
C MET A 233 11.49 17.46 3.66
N ASP A 234 10.76 18.13 4.59
CA ASP A 234 10.69 17.69 6.00
C ASP A 234 10.05 16.29 6.09
N SER A 235 8.97 16.06 5.37
CA SER A 235 8.33 14.75 5.31
C SER A 235 9.31 13.68 4.80
N ILE A 236 10.05 13.95 3.72
CA ILE A 236 11.06 13.02 3.19
C ILE A 236 12.12 12.73 4.26
N ARG A 237 12.63 13.73 4.96
CA ARG A 237 13.62 13.58 6.03
C ARG A 237 13.03 12.77 7.20
N TYR A 238 11.81 13.08 7.62
CA TYR A 238 11.09 12.36 8.66
C TYR A 238 10.94 10.86 8.34
N TYR A 239 10.48 10.52 7.12
CA TYR A 239 10.40 9.11 6.70
C TYR A 239 11.76 8.41 6.57
N LYS A 240 12.87 9.16 6.52
CA LYS A 240 14.22 8.60 6.61
C LYS A 240 14.63 8.26 8.05
N SER A 241 14.02 8.88 9.06
CA SER A 241 14.23 8.56 10.46
C SER A 241 13.43 7.36 10.96
N LEU A 242 12.51 6.85 10.17
CA LEU A 242 11.70 5.69 10.54
C LEU A 242 12.40 4.40 10.11
N LEU A 243 12.68 3.55 11.07
CA LEU A 243 13.28 2.24 10.84
C LEU A 243 12.31 1.32 10.09
N ARG A 244 12.87 0.37 9.36
CA ARG A 244 12.11 -0.60 8.58
C ARG A 244 12.71 -1.98 8.75
N ALA A 245 11.85 -2.93 9.01
CA ALA A 245 12.21 -4.34 9.04
C ALA A 245 11.28 -5.15 8.12
N SER A 246 11.74 -6.30 7.71
CA SER A 246 10.96 -7.29 6.97
C SER A 246 11.31 -8.67 7.49
N MET A 247 10.36 -9.59 7.39
CA MET A 247 10.51 -10.96 7.84
C MET A 247 9.84 -11.91 6.84
N VAL A 248 10.47 -13.05 6.59
CA VAL A 248 9.88 -14.18 5.88
C VAL A 248 10.15 -15.45 6.67
N SER A 249 9.14 -16.29 6.82
CA SER A 249 9.27 -17.62 7.40
C SER A 249 8.98 -18.67 6.33
N ILE A 250 9.89 -19.60 6.16
CA ILE A 250 9.83 -20.65 5.14
C ILE A 250 9.97 -22.01 5.85
N ASP A 251 9.12 -22.96 5.47
CA ASP A 251 9.21 -24.33 5.91
C ASP A 251 10.41 -25.00 5.21
N PRO A 252 11.42 -25.49 5.96
CA PRO A 252 12.63 -26.04 5.36
C PRO A 252 12.41 -27.36 4.63
N HIS A 253 11.33 -28.09 4.93
CA HIS A 253 11.05 -29.40 4.32
C HIS A 253 10.46 -29.31 2.92
N ASN A 254 9.70 -28.25 2.63
CA ASN A 254 8.95 -28.13 1.38
C ASN A 254 9.08 -26.77 0.69
N GLY A 255 9.81 -25.82 1.30
CA GLY A 255 10.01 -24.47 0.76
C GLY A 255 8.77 -23.57 0.83
N HIS A 256 7.71 -24.00 1.50
CA HIS A 256 6.48 -23.21 1.59
C HIS A 256 6.67 -21.96 2.45
N ILE A 257 6.25 -20.81 1.94
CA ILE A 257 6.24 -19.56 2.71
C ILE A 257 5.08 -19.62 3.71
N LYS A 258 5.39 -19.52 5.00
CA LYS A 258 4.44 -19.56 6.12
C LYS A 258 4.08 -18.16 6.63
N ALA A 259 5.01 -17.19 6.56
CA ALA A 259 4.76 -15.81 6.88
C ALA A 259 5.56 -14.86 5.98
N TRP A 260 4.98 -13.68 5.69
CA TRP A 260 5.58 -12.68 4.84
C TRP A 260 5.24 -11.26 5.33
N VAL A 261 6.21 -10.60 5.93
CA VAL A 261 6.10 -9.22 6.39
C VAL A 261 7.07 -8.36 5.59
N GLY A 262 6.56 -7.63 4.60
CA GLY A 262 7.38 -6.83 3.68
C GLY A 262 7.82 -5.46 4.24
N GLY A 263 7.28 -5.06 5.39
CA GLY A 263 7.59 -3.79 6.04
C GLY A 263 6.72 -3.55 7.27
N PRO A 264 6.96 -2.44 8.01
CA PRO A 264 6.33 -2.23 9.31
C PRO A 264 4.84 -1.93 9.27
N TYR A 265 4.38 -1.18 8.26
CA TYR A 265 2.97 -0.79 8.15
C TYR A 265 2.62 -0.44 6.70
N PHE A 266 1.81 -1.25 6.05
CA PHE A 266 1.58 -1.21 4.61
C PHE A 266 0.99 0.12 4.10
N LYS A 267 0.14 0.78 4.89
CA LYS A 267 -0.49 2.05 4.50
C LYS A 267 0.53 3.14 4.18
N HIS A 268 1.62 3.22 4.97
CA HIS A 268 2.67 4.23 4.85
C HIS A 268 3.94 3.72 4.18
N PHE A 269 4.22 2.42 4.22
CA PHE A 269 5.45 1.81 3.71
C PHE A 269 5.13 0.78 2.62
N LYS A 270 4.80 1.27 1.42
CA LYS A 270 4.37 0.42 0.28
C LYS A 270 5.49 -0.44 -0.32
N TYR A 271 6.75 -0.18 0.03
CA TYR A 271 7.88 -0.92 -0.51
C TYR A 271 8.03 -2.26 0.21
N ASP A 272 7.76 -3.34 -0.50
CA ASP A 272 7.96 -4.70 -0.01
C ASP A 272 9.45 -5.04 0.02
N MET A 273 10.02 -5.12 1.21
CA MET A 273 11.45 -5.39 1.39
C MET A 273 11.78 -6.87 1.17
N VAL A 274 10.83 -7.78 1.37
CA VAL A 274 11.05 -9.21 1.12
C VAL A 274 11.25 -9.45 -0.37
N LYS A 275 10.35 -8.95 -1.23
CA LYS A 275 10.44 -9.17 -2.68
C LYS A 275 11.43 -8.25 -3.38
N ARG A 276 11.56 -7.01 -2.94
CA ARG A 276 12.29 -5.94 -3.67
C ARG A 276 13.54 -5.45 -2.96
N GLY A 277 13.75 -5.85 -1.70
CA GLY A 277 14.90 -5.45 -0.91
C GLY A 277 16.18 -6.04 -1.50
N LYS A 278 17.14 -5.17 -1.82
CA LYS A 278 18.48 -5.58 -2.25
C LYS A 278 19.46 -5.08 -1.21
N ARG A 279 20.21 -5.97 -0.61
CA ARG A 279 21.24 -5.70 0.39
C ARG A 279 22.49 -6.49 0.06
N GLN A 280 23.63 -5.99 0.50
CA GLN A 280 24.87 -6.76 0.50
C GLN A 280 24.69 -7.91 1.49
N VAL A 281 24.87 -9.14 1.03
CA VAL A 281 24.61 -10.34 1.84
C VAL A 281 25.64 -10.54 2.96
N GLY A 282 26.89 -10.13 2.74
CA GLY A 282 27.95 -10.28 3.75
C GLY A 282 28.07 -11.72 4.25
N SER A 283 28.24 -11.89 5.56
CA SER A 283 28.39 -13.21 6.21
C SER A 283 27.13 -14.10 6.14
N THR A 284 25.97 -13.58 5.81
CA THR A 284 24.75 -14.39 5.63
C THR A 284 24.82 -15.30 4.41
N PHE A 285 25.82 -15.12 3.53
CA PHE A 285 26.08 -16.02 2.40
C PHE A 285 26.90 -17.25 2.77
N LYS A 286 27.54 -17.29 3.95
CA LYS A 286 28.39 -18.41 4.38
C LYS A 286 27.70 -19.78 4.39
N PRO A 287 26.44 -19.94 4.83
CA PRO A 287 25.76 -21.23 4.76
C PRO A 287 25.72 -21.83 3.35
N PHE A 288 25.54 -20.99 2.32
CA PHE A 288 25.55 -21.45 0.93
C PHE A 288 26.94 -21.88 0.49
N ILE A 289 27.98 -21.13 0.87
CA ILE A 289 29.39 -21.47 0.55
C ILE A 289 29.76 -22.80 1.21
N TYR A 290 29.46 -22.95 2.51
CA TYR A 290 29.80 -24.19 3.24
C TYR A 290 28.97 -25.37 2.74
N GLY A 291 27.68 -25.18 2.46
CA GLY A 291 26.84 -26.25 1.88
C GLY A 291 27.40 -26.73 0.54
N THR A 292 27.79 -25.82 -0.33
CA THR A 292 28.42 -26.20 -1.62
C THR A 292 29.78 -26.87 -1.42
N ALA A 293 30.60 -26.42 -0.47
CA ALA A 293 31.89 -27.03 -0.17
C ALA A 293 31.75 -28.47 0.35
N LEU A 294 30.75 -28.73 1.20
CA LEU A 294 30.39 -30.08 1.66
C LEU A 294 29.91 -30.96 0.50
N GLU A 295 29.04 -30.43 -0.35
CA GLU A 295 28.53 -31.15 -1.53
C GLU A 295 29.65 -31.54 -2.51
N LEU A 296 30.63 -30.66 -2.68
CA LEU A 296 31.80 -30.90 -3.54
C LEU A 296 32.92 -31.72 -2.85
N GLY A 297 32.76 -32.09 -1.58
CA GLY A 297 33.76 -32.83 -0.83
C GLY A 297 35.05 -32.04 -0.54
N VAL A 298 35.00 -30.73 -0.51
CA VAL A 298 36.15 -29.84 -0.23
C VAL A 298 36.45 -29.75 1.26
N ILE A 299 35.42 -29.88 2.10
CA ILE A 299 35.47 -29.93 3.56
C ILE A 299 34.58 -31.05 4.09
#